data_3f39dbbb30dcece2194e205af44a8059
#
_entry.id   3f39dbbb30dcece2194e205af44a8059
#
_cell.length_a   1.000
_cell.length_b   1.000
_cell.length_c   1.000
_cell.angle_alpha   90.00
_cell.angle_beta   90.00
_cell.angle_gamma   90.00
#
_symmetry.space_group_name_H-M   'P 1'
#
loop_
_entity.id
_entity.type
_entity.pdbx_description
1 polymer ?
#
loop_
_entity_poly.entity_id
_entity_poly.type
_entity_poly.pdbx_seq_one_letter_code
_entity_poly.pdbx_strand_id
1 'polypeptide(L)'
;VNWLNDIDTEDAEKILKDLKQEHAKKAVSKKSPFEFPNRLWESLVLASNIEADTKWADLSKIQLQNLANQLTNGTFQVNGKSTFKEEFVTAGGIDLKEINFKTMESKLHENLYFAGEIVNIDAITGGFNFQNAWTSGFIVANAV
;
A
#
# COMPACT_ATOMS: atom_id res chain seq x y z
N VAL A 1 -6.65 7.71 -3.19
CA VAL A 1 -5.50 7.14 -2.46
C VAL A 1 -4.98 8.19 -1.50
N ASN A 2 -4.80 7.82 -0.23
CA ASN A 2 -4.03 8.60 0.74
C ASN A 2 -2.67 7.91 0.92
N TRP A 3 -1.59 8.62 0.57
CA TRP A 3 -0.21 8.12 0.70
C TRP A 3 0.39 8.37 2.08
N LEU A 4 -0.25 9.23 2.89
CA LEU A 4 0.22 9.63 4.23
C LEU A 4 -0.59 8.94 5.36
N ASN A 5 -1.35 7.91 5.02
CA ASN A 5 -2.21 7.13 5.93
C ASN A 5 -3.23 8.01 6.67
N ASP A 6 -2.97 8.32 7.95
CA ASP A 6 -3.91 9.01 8.85
C ASP A 6 -3.81 10.55 8.79
N ILE A 7 -2.95 11.11 7.94
CA ILE A 7 -2.80 12.57 7.79
C ILE A 7 -3.87 13.07 6.80
N ASP A 8 -4.64 14.05 7.21
CA ASP A 8 -5.60 14.72 6.34
C ASP A 8 -4.97 15.83 5.49
N THR A 9 -5.77 16.43 4.60
CA THR A 9 -5.27 17.46 3.67
C THR A 9 -4.83 18.74 4.38
N GLU A 10 -5.50 19.14 5.46
CA GLU A 10 -5.15 20.34 6.21
C GLU A 10 -3.81 20.18 6.93
N ASP A 11 -3.61 19.03 7.55
CA ASP A 11 -2.36 18.73 8.24
C ASP A 11 -1.20 18.54 7.25
N ALA A 12 -1.47 17.90 6.10
CA ALA A 12 -0.49 17.83 5.03
C ALA A 12 -0.07 19.23 4.51
N GLU A 13 -1.03 20.16 4.36
CA GLU A 13 -0.70 21.55 3.99
C GLU A 13 0.18 22.24 5.04
N LYS A 14 -0.06 22.02 6.33
CA LYS A 14 0.77 22.58 7.40
C LYS A 14 2.19 22.06 7.30
N ILE A 15 2.35 20.73 7.20
CA ILE A 15 3.65 20.08 7.04
C ILE A 15 4.39 20.64 5.82
N LEU A 16 3.73 20.76 4.67
CA LEU A 16 4.34 21.29 3.45
C LEU A 16 4.73 22.77 3.58
N LYS A 17 4.00 23.57 4.35
CA LYS A 17 4.37 24.98 4.65
C LYS A 17 5.63 25.05 5.52
N ASP A 18 5.75 24.18 6.50
CA ASP A 18 6.94 24.11 7.36
C ASP A 18 8.17 23.66 6.55
N LEU A 19 8.02 22.65 5.72
CA LEU A 19 9.05 22.17 4.79
C LEU A 19 9.47 23.25 3.78
N LYS A 20 8.54 24.10 3.32
CA LYS A 20 8.85 25.22 2.45
C LYS A 20 9.82 26.22 3.14
N GLN A 21 9.67 26.43 4.43
CA GLN A 21 10.57 27.30 5.18
C GLN A 21 11.92 26.63 5.44
N GLU A 22 11.90 25.37 5.86
CA GLU A 22 13.11 24.60 6.21
C GLU A 22 14.01 24.34 4.99
N HIS A 23 13.38 24.02 3.86
CA HIS A 23 14.09 23.59 2.65
C HIS A 23 14.06 24.63 1.51
N ALA A 24 13.85 25.90 1.82
CA ALA A 24 13.60 27.00 0.87
C ALA A 24 14.47 26.97 -0.41
N LYS A 25 15.76 26.68 -0.28
CA LYS A 25 16.74 26.69 -1.39
C LYS A 25 16.85 25.38 -2.19
N LYS A 26 16.20 24.30 -1.71
CA LYS A 26 16.27 22.98 -2.35
C LYS A 26 15.16 22.83 -3.39
N ALA A 27 15.39 22.06 -4.45
CA ALA A 27 14.33 21.67 -5.38
C ALA A 27 13.39 20.68 -4.71
N VAL A 28 12.08 20.86 -4.92
CA VAL A 28 11.02 20.07 -4.30
C VAL A 28 11.11 18.59 -4.70
N SER A 29 11.36 18.33 -5.97
CA SER A 29 11.35 16.97 -6.53
C SER A 29 12.52 16.09 -6.09
N LYS A 30 13.67 16.67 -5.72
CA LYS A 30 14.94 15.93 -5.57
C LYS A 30 14.96 14.93 -4.43
N LYS A 31 14.24 15.19 -3.35
CA LYS A 31 14.19 14.29 -2.19
C LYS A 31 12.84 14.38 -1.52
N SER A 32 12.22 13.20 -1.34
CA SER A 32 11.00 13.11 -0.53
C SER A 32 11.29 13.50 0.92
N PRO A 33 10.48 14.38 1.51
CA PRO A 33 10.49 14.61 2.95
C PRO A 33 9.76 13.52 3.74
N PHE A 34 9.05 12.64 3.03
CA PHE A 34 8.35 11.48 3.56
C PHE A 34 9.13 10.20 3.20
N GLU A 35 8.78 9.07 3.82
CA GLU A 35 9.41 7.76 3.55
C GLU A 35 8.97 7.16 2.20
N PHE A 36 8.89 7.96 1.15
CA PHE A 36 8.54 7.51 -0.19
C PHE A 36 9.77 7.20 -1.04
N PRO A 37 9.68 6.21 -1.95
CA PRO A 37 10.65 6.09 -3.02
C PRO A 37 10.74 7.41 -3.82
N ASN A 38 11.96 7.86 -4.15
CA ASN A 38 12.16 9.14 -4.85
C ASN A 38 11.35 9.25 -6.16
N ARG A 39 11.21 8.14 -6.91
CA ARG A 39 10.43 8.11 -8.16
C ARG A 39 8.94 8.39 -7.93
N LEU A 40 8.37 7.87 -6.84
CA LEU A 40 6.97 8.15 -6.47
C LEU A 40 6.82 9.63 -6.11
N TRP A 41 7.71 10.14 -5.26
CA TRP A 41 7.70 11.55 -4.86
C TRP A 41 7.78 12.49 -6.06
N GLU A 42 8.74 12.28 -6.95
CA GLU A 42 8.90 13.06 -8.18
C GLU A 42 7.61 13.06 -9.03
N SER A 43 6.98 11.89 -9.18
CA SER A 43 5.71 11.76 -9.93
C SER A 43 4.56 12.54 -9.26
N LEU A 44 4.46 12.53 -7.94
CA LEU A 44 3.43 13.27 -7.19
C LEU A 44 3.66 14.80 -7.30
N VAL A 45 4.91 15.24 -7.23
CA VAL A 45 5.31 16.65 -7.42
C VAL A 45 4.92 17.13 -8.82
N LEU A 46 5.27 16.37 -9.87
CA LEU A 46 4.91 16.71 -11.25
C LEU A 46 3.39 16.71 -11.47
N ALA A 47 2.66 15.73 -10.90
CA ALA A 47 1.21 15.66 -10.96
C ALA A 47 0.51 16.84 -10.26
N SER A 48 1.23 17.54 -9.38
CA SER A 48 0.74 18.75 -8.68
C SER A 48 1.04 20.05 -9.44
N ASN A 49 1.44 19.97 -10.73
CA ASN A 49 1.87 21.09 -11.57
C ASN A 49 3.08 21.86 -10.97
N ILE A 50 4.03 21.13 -10.41
CA ILE A 50 5.31 21.64 -9.90
C ILE A 50 6.40 21.11 -10.81
N GLU A 51 7.18 22.01 -11.42
CA GLU A 51 8.30 21.64 -12.30
C GLU A 51 9.45 21.02 -11.49
N ALA A 52 10.24 20.17 -12.13
CA ALA A 52 11.26 19.36 -11.47
C ALA A 52 12.36 20.18 -10.74
N ASP A 53 12.66 21.39 -11.22
CA ASP A 53 13.67 22.28 -10.65
C ASP A 53 13.11 23.36 -9.73
N THR A 54 11.77 23.40 -9.55
CA THR A 54 11.10 24.35 -8.66
C THR A 54 11.63 24.21 -7.23
N LYS A 55 12.06 25.32 -6.65
CA LYS A 55 12.51 25.34 -5.25
C LYS A 55 11.33 25.43 -4.31
N TRP A 56 11.51 24.94 -3.09
CA TRP A 56 10.49 25.05 -2.06
C TRP A 56 10.04 26.49 -1.83
N ALA A 57 10.98 27.46 -1.83
CA ALA A 57 10.65 28.89 -1.66
C ALA A 57 9.71 29.44 -2.72
N ASP A 58 9.79 28.92 -3.94
CA ASP A 58 9.08 29.43 -5.11
C ASP A 58 7.68 28.81 -5.26
N LEU A 59 7.31 27.82 -4.45
CA LEU A 59 5.99 27.20 -4.49
C LEU A 59 4.88 28.23 -4.21
N SER A 60 3.92 28.30 -5.10
CA SER A 60 2.70 29.06 -4.87
C SER A 60 1.78 28.36 -3.86
N LYS A 61 0.81 29.09 -3.30
CA LYS A 61 -0.22 28.52 -2.42
C LYS A 61 -1.02 27.43 -3.12
N ILE A 62 -1.34 27.62 -4.40
CA ILE A 62 -2.11 26.64 -5.21
C ILE A 62 -1.30 25.37 -5.39
N GLN A 63 -0.01 25.46 -5.68
CA GLN A 63 0.85 24.28 -5.83
C GLN A 63 0.98 23.49 -4.52
N LEU A 64 1.10 24.18 -3.37
CA LEU A 64 1.10 23.52 -2.06
C LEU A 64 -0.22 22.76 -1.81
N GLN A 65 -1.35 23.38 -2.11
CA GLN A 65 -2.67 22.74 -1.99
C GLN A 65 -2.83 21.55 -2.92
N ASN A 66 -2.39 21.68 -4.18
CA ASN A 66 -2.42 20.58 -5.14
C ASN A 66 -1.56 19.40 -4.66
N LEU A 67 -0.37 19.68 -4.14
CA LEU A 67 0.53 18.65 -3.60
C LEU A 67 -0.08 17.98 -2.38
N ALA A 68 -0.65 18.75 -1.43
CA ALA A 68 -1.36 18.18 -0.28
C ALA A 68 -2.51 17.26 -0.73
N ASN A 69 -3.31 17.69 -1.70
CA ASN A 69 -4.37 16.88 -2.29
C ASN A 69 -3.84 15.60 -2.95
N GLN A 70 -2.77 15.68 -3.72
CA GLN A 70 -2.15 14.49 -4.34
C GLN A 70 -1.65 13.49 -3.29
N LEU A 71 -1.14 13.99 -2.16
CA LEU A 71 -0.62 13.18 -1.08
C LEU A 71 -1.73 12.49 -0.26
N THR A 72 -2.86 13.15 -0.06
CA THR A 72 -3.92 12.68 0.87
C THR A 72 -5.20 12.23 0.19
N ASN A 73 -5.47 12.70 -1.03
CA ASN A 73 -6.69 12.42 -1.78
C ASN A 73 -6.44 12.23 -3.28
N GLY A 74 -5.30 11.61 -3.64
CA GLY A 74 -4.93 11.35 -5.02
C GLY A 74 -5.98 10.51 -5.76
N THR A 75 -6.45 10.99 -6.91
CA THR A 75 -7.43 10.31 -7.75
C THR A 75 -6.76 9.72 -8.98
N PHE A 76 -6.97 8.42 -9.20
CA PHE A 76 -6.39 7.66 -10.31
C PHE A 76 -7.49 7.00 -11.14
N GLN A 77 -7.39 7.10 -12.45
CA GLN A 77 -8.28 6.40 -13.36
C GLN A 77 -7.81 4.95 -13.54
N VAL A 78 -8.66 4.00 -13.18
CA VAL A 78 -8.37 2.58 -13.37
C VAL A 78 -9.08 2.10 -14.62
N ASN A 79 -8.34 1.93 -15.72
CA ASN A 79 -8.89 1.56 -17.04
C ASN A 79 -8.68 0.07 -17.38
N GLY A 80 -8.19 -0.72 -16.44
CA GLY A 80 -7.93 -2.14 -16.62
C GLY A 80 -6.82 -2.62 -15.69
N LYS A 81 -6.37 -3.85 -15.89
CA LYS A 81 -5.25 -4.42 -15.15
C LYS A 81 -3.98 -4.48 -16.01
N SER A 82 -2.83 -4.54 -15.34
CA SER A 82 -1.54 -4.72 -16.00
C SER A 82 -1.52 -5.96 -16.90
N THR A 83 -0.83 -5.87 -18.03
CA THR A 83 -0.51 -7.04 -18.87
C THR A 83 0.53 -7.95 -18.25
N PHE A 84 1.31 -7.44 -17.30
CA PHE A 84 2.26 -8.23 -16.52
C PHE A 84 1.50 -8.92 -15.39
N LYS A 85 1.57 -10.27 -15.39
CA LYS A 85 1.00 -11.10 -14.33
C LYS A 85 2.00 -11.14 -13.16
N GLU A 86 2.02 -10.10 -12.37
CA GLU A 86 2.89 -9.97 -11.19
C GLU A 86 2.18 -10.43 -9.89
N GLU A 87 0.93 -10.86 -9.99
CA GLU A 87 0.15 -11.39 -8.88
C GLU A 87 0.54 -12.85 -8.65
N PHE A 88 1.24 -13.12 -7.56
CA PHE A 88 1.66 -14.47 -7.17
C PHE A 88 0.78 -15.09 -6.08
N VAL A 89 -0.01 -14.27 -5.39
CA VAL A 89 -0.91 -14.69 -4.31
C VAL A 89 -1.95 -13.61 -4.07
N THR A 90 -3.14 -14.00 -3.62
CA THR A 90 -4.18 -13.06 -3.19
C THR A 90 -4.02 -12.78 -1.69
N ALA A 91 -3.88 -11.51 -1.31
CA ALA A 91 -3.87 -11.11 0.08
C ALA A 91 -5.29 -11.12 0.66
N GLY A 92 -5.42 -11.56 1.90
CA GLY A 92 -6.70 -11.72 2.59
C GLY A 92 -7.15 -13.17 2.68
N GLY A 93 -8.37 -13.41 3.15
CA GLY A 93 -8.93 -14.74 3.36
C GLY A 93 -9.48 -14.92 4.77
N ILE A 94 -9.68 -16.18 5.16
CA ILE A 94 -10.18 -16.55 6.51
C ILE A 94 -9.17 -16.15 7.57
N ASP A 95 -9.62 -15.43 8.61
CA ASP A 95 -8.75 -15.00 9.72
C ASP A 95 -8.13 -16.23 10.40
N LEU A 96 -6.80 -16.20 10.57
CA LEU A 96 -6.02 -17.28 11.17
C LEU A 96 -6.48 -17.59 12.60
N LYS A 97 -7.03 -16.63 13.32
CA LYS A 97 -7.58 -16.82 14.68
C LYS A 97 -8.81 -17.72 14.70
N GLU A 98 -9.54 -17.80 13.60
CA GLU A 98 -10.77 -18.59 13.47
C GLU A 98 -10.51 -20.04 13.04
N ILE A 99 -9.25 -20.41 12.79
CA ILE A 99 -8.87 -21.74 12.33
C ILE A 99 -8.11 -22.49 13.42
N ASN A 100 -8.45 -23.75 13.62
CA ASN A 100 -7.65 -24.70 14.38
C ASN A 100 -6.55 -25.31 13.48
N PHE A 101 -5.32 -24.85 13.55
CA PHE A 101 -4.23 -25.31 12.69
C PHE A 101 -3.82 -26.77 12.85
N LYS A 102 -4.32 -27.50 13.86
CA LYS A 102 -4.06 -28.93 14.01
C LYS A 102 -4.95 -29.76 13.10
N THR A 103 -6.14 -29.26 12.81
CA THR A 103 -7.17 -29.95 11.99
C THR A 103 -7.55 -29.14 10.75
N MET A 104 -7.20 -27.85 10.71
CA MET A 104 -7.66 -26.85 9.75
C MET A 104 -9.20 -26.61 9.81
N GLU A 105 -9.83 -27.00 10.91
CA GLU A 105 -11.26 -26.80 11.15
C GLU A 105 -11.56 -25.39 11.63
N SER A 106 -12.73 -24.87 11.26
CA SER A 106 -13.26 -23.61 11.80
C SER A 106 -13.49 -23.73 13.31
N LYS A 107 -13.11 -22.71 14.07
CA LYS A 107 -13.48 -22.60 15.49
C LYS A 107 -14.91 -22.06 15.69
N LEU A 108 -15.54 -21.56 14.63
CA LEU A 108 -16.88 -20.98 14.68
C LEU A 108 -17.96 -21.96 14.22
N HIS A 109 -17.61 -22.91 13.34
CA HIS A 109 -18.53 -23.85 12.74
C HIS A 109 -17.93 -25.25 12.73
N GLU A 110 -18.58 -26.20 13.39
CA GLU A 110 -18.20 -27.60 13.40
C GLU A 110 -18.25 -28.23 12.00
N ASN A 111 -17.33 -29.14 11.71
CA ASN A 111 -17.23 -29.87 10.44
C ASN A 111 -17.00 -28.97 9.20
N LEU A 112 -16.56 -27.73 9.38
CA LEU A 112 -16.15 -26.83 8.31
C LEU A 112 -14.63 -26.67 8.32
N TYR A 113 -13.97 -27.09 7.24
CA TYR A 113 -12.52 -27.11 7.11
C TYR A 113 -12.06 -26.16 6.01
N PHE A 114 -10.87 -25.58 6.17
CA PHE A 114 -10.28 -24.65 5.22
C PHE A 114 -8.87 -25.09 4.82
N ALA A 115 -8.57 -25.06 3.53
CA ALA A 115 -7.23 -25.38 3.02
C ALA A 115 -6.88 -24.54 1.79
N GLY A 116 -5.60 -24.32 1.58
CA GLY A 116 -5.10 -23.60 0.41
C GLY A 116 -5.16 -22.07 0.57
N GLU A 117 -5.32 -21.40 -0.55
CA GLU A 117 -5.26 -19.91 -0.63
C GLU A 117 -6.45 -19.18 0.00
N ILE A 118 -7.50 -19.92 0.42
CA ILE A 118 -8.63 -19.32 1.14
C ILE A 118 -8.24 -18.84 2.54
N VAL A 119 -7.16 -19.37 3.08
CA VAL A 119 -6.61 -18.97 4.38
C VAL A 119 -5.81 -17.69 4.21
N ASN A 120 -5.95 -16.73 5.14
CA ASN A 120 -5.23 -15.45 5.09
C ASN A 120 -3.72 -15.62 5.30
N ILE A 121 -3.05 -16.19 4.30
CA ILE A 121 -1.60 -16.38 4.23
C ILE A 121 -1.11 -15.93 2.85
N ASP A 122 -0.32 -14.86 2.83
CA ASP A 122 0.31 -14.26 1.66
C ASP A 122 1.82 -14.17 1.86
N ALA A 123 2.47 -15.31 1.84
CA ALA A 123 3.93 -15.39 2.03
C ALA A 123 4.68 -14.85 0.81
N ILE A 124 5.94 -14.44 1.04
CA ILE A 124 6.84 -14.01 -0.04
C ILE A 124 7.00 -15.11 -1.10
N THR A 125 7.29 -14.69 -2.34
CA THR A 125 7.58 -15.61 -3.44
C THR A 125 8.77 -16.52 -3.10
N GLY A 126 8.64 -17.82 -3.40
CA GLY A 126 9.65 -18.82 -3.08
C GLY A 126 9.07 -20.19 -2.73
N GLY A 127 7.82 -20.46 -3.14
CA GLY A 127 7.16 -21.76 -2.91
C GLY A 127 6.39 -21.86 -1.59
N PHE A 128 6.48 -20.87 -0.70
CA PHE A 128 5.84 -20.90 0.62
C PHE A 128 4.31 -20.98 0.55
N ASN A 129 3.69 -20.28 -0.40
CA ASN A 129 2.23 -20.32 -0.59
C ASN A 129 1.77 -21.71 -1.07
N PHE A 130 2.51 -22.35 -1.98
CA PHE A 130 2.26 -23.74 -2.38
C PHE A 130 2.46 -24.69 -1.21
N GLN A 131 3.52 -24.50 -0.41
CA GLN A 131 3.76 -25.32 0.76
C GLN A 131 2.60 -25.22 1.76
N ASN A 132 2.10 -24.01 2.00
CA ASN A 132 0.91 -23.82 2.84
C ASN A 132 -0.31 -24.53 2.25
N ALA A 133 -0.57 -24.39 0.95
CA ALA A 133 -1.73 -25.02 0.31
C ALA A 133 -1.68 -26.54 0.40
N TRP A 134 -0.53 -27.16 0.14
CA TRP A 134 -0.37 -28.60 0.22
C TRP A 134 -0.43 -29.11 1.67
N THR A 135 0.21 -28.42 2.60
CA THR A 135 0.23 -28.80 4.01
C THR A 135 -1.17 -28.70 4.62
N SER A 136 -1.88 -27.61 4.37
CA SER A 136 -3.25 -27.46 4.88
C SER A 136 -4.21 -28.50 4.28
N GLY A 137 -4.09 -28.79 2.98
CA GLY A 137 -4.85 -29.84 2.33
C GLY A 137 -4.57 -31.24 2.93
N PHE A 138 -3.29 -31.55 3.19
CA PHE A 138 -2.89 -32.80 3.85
C PHE A 138 -3.46 -32.91 5.27
N ILE A 139 -3.42 -31.82 6.04
CA ILE A 139 -3.96 -31.81 7.42
C ILE A 139 -5.47 -32.10 7.39
N VAL A 140 -6.22 -31.40 6.53
CA VAL A 140 -7.68 -31.63 6.37
C VAL A 140 -7.95 -33.08 6.02
N ALA A 141 -7.25 -33.63 5.02
CA ALA A 141 -7.46 -35.02 4.57
C ALA A 141 -7.21 -36.09 5.67
N ASN A 142 -6.45 -35.75 6.72
CA ASN A 142 -6.22 -36.64 7.87
C ASN A 142 -7.12 -36.31 9.07
N ALA A 143 -7.87 -35.22 9.03
CA ALA A 143 -8.73 -34.77 10.12
C ALA A 143 -10.21 -35.17 9.88
N VAL A 144 -10.57 -35.47 8.62
CA VAL A 144 -11.94 -35.89 8.18
C VAL A 144 -12.02 -37.44 8.03
#